data_cb0a056c631b9d19afd4013e2cc2ac09
#
_entry.id   cb0a056c631b9d19afd4013e2cc2ac09
#
_cell.length_a   1.000
_cell.length_b   1.000
_cell.length_c   1.000
_cell.angle_alpha   90.00
_cell.angle_beta   90.00
_cell.angle_gamma   90.00
#
_symmetry.space_group_name_H-M   'P 1'
#
loop_
_entity.id
_entity.type
_entity.pdbx_description
1 polymer ?
#
loop_
_entity_poly.entity_id
_entity_poly.type
_entity_poly.pdbx_seq_one_letter_code
_entity_poly.pdbx_strand_id
1 'polypeptide(L)'
;VATRIKDRQFQRSLCDNVLYPQITRSFIRDNCACQCGKGVDDALNRMNVHLRRYFLKNGSNGWVPKCDIRHYFAETPHTVAKAAIRKRLTDQDAAAYTDMIIDSFGGEVGIGLGSQVSQITELAVLDDLDHFIKERLRIKHYIRYMDDFVLIHNDKDVLQTALKL
;
A
#
# COMPACT_ATOMS: atom_id res chain seq x y z
N VAL A 1 -20.86 6.54 9.33
CA VAL A 1 -21.95 7.25 8.64
C VAL A 1 -21.73 7.08 7.13
N ALA A 2 -22.78 6.62 6.41
CA ALA A 2 -22.67 6.43 4.96
C ALA A 2 -22.57 7.79 4.24
N THR A 3 -21.55 7.97 3.43
CA THR A 3 -21.33 9.17 2.63
C THR A 3 -22.50 9.38 1.65
N ARG A 4 -22.93 10.64 1.42
CA ARG A 4 -24.00 10.97 0.48
C ARG A 4 -23.60 10.52 -0.96
N ILE A 5 -24.60 10.20 -1.80
CA ILE A 5 -24.36 9.73 -3.18
C ILE A 5 -23.52 10.72 -3.98
N LYS A 6 -23.79 12.03 -3.85
CA LYS A 6 -23.03 13.10 -4.55
C LYS A 6 -21.55 13.09 -4.14
N ASP A 7 -21.26 12.93 -2.85
CA ASP A 7 -19.90 12.91 -2.32
C ASP A 7 -19.15 11.66 -2.81
N ARG A 8 -19.82 10.52 -2.87
CA ARG A 8 -19.24 9.28 -3.44
C ARG A 8 -18.91 9.44 -4.91
N GLN A 9 -19.80 10.07 -5.71
CA GLN A 9 -19.53 10.31 -7.12
C GLN A 9 -18.35 11.26 -7.31
N PHE A 10 -18.26 12.31 -6.51
CA PHE A 10 -17.12 13.23 -6.52
C PHE A 10 -15.81 12.50 -6.15
N GLN A 11 -15.81 11.79 -5.03
CA GLN A 11 -14.64 11.03 -4.57
C GLN A 11 -14.19 9.99 -5.61
N ARG A 12 -15.16 9.31 -6.26
CA ARG A 12 -14.86 8.37 -7.34
C ARG A 12 -14.22 9.05 -8.52
N SER A 13 -14.81 10.17 -8.98
CA SER A 13 -14.26 10.95 -10.11
C SER A 13 -12.86 11.47 -9.81
N LEU A 14 -12.63 12.01 -8.60
CA LEU A 14 -11.32 12.45 -8.15
C LEU A 14 -10.32 11.29 -8.14
N CYS A 15 -10.72 10.15 -7.59
CA CYS A 15 -9.86 8.96 -7.53
C CYS A 15 -9.52 8.45 -8.93
N ASP A 16 -10.50 8.21 -9.78
CA ASP A 16 -10.31 7.56 -11.08
C ASP A 16 -9.52 8.44 -12.05
N ASN A 17 -9.75 9.77 -12.04
CA ASN A 17 -9.17 10.68 -13.03
C ASN A 17 -7.89 11.38 -12.57
N VAL A 18 -7.66 11.52 -11.27
CA VAL A 18 -6.52 12.31 -10.74
C VAL A 18 -5.62 11.48 -9.82
N LEU A 19 -6.17 10.94 -8.72
CA LEU A 19 -5.34 10.27 -7.70
C LEU A 19 -4.71 8.99 -8.23
N TYR A 20 -5.55 8.10 -8.77
CA TYR A 20 -5.12 6.80 -9.23
C TYR A 20 -4.01 6.88 -10.28
N PRO A 21 -4.15 7.63 -11.40
CA PRO A 21 -3.11 7.69 -12.43
C PRO A 21 -1.81 8.36 -11.97
N GLN A 22 -1.84 9.25 -10.98
CA GLN A 22 -0.63 9.90 -10.47
C GLN A 22 0.06 9.08 -9.39
N ILE A 23 -0.70 8.57 -8.42
CA ILE A 23 -0.15 7.87 -7.26
C ILE A 23 0.38 6.48 -7.63
N THR A 24 -0.34 5.73 -8.47
CA THR A 24 0.06 4.35 -8.82
C THR A 24 1.32 4.26 -9.67
N ARG A 25 1.80 5.37 -10.24
CA ARG A 25 3.07 5.41 -11.01
C ARG A 25 4.29 5.03 -10.20
N SER A 26 4.27 5.34 -8.89
CA SER A 26 5.38 5.01 -7.99
C SER A 26 5.33 3.57 -7.49
N PHE A 27 4.18 2.92 -7.55
CA PHE A 27 4.00 1.63 -6.92
C PHE A 27 4.84 0.53 -7.53
N ILE A 28 5.50 -0.23 -6.68
CA ILE A 28 6.22 -1.43 -7.10
C ILE A 28 5.26 -2.45 -7.74
N ARG A 29 5.78 -3.30 -8.63
CA ARG A 29 4.96 -4.35 -9.27
C ARG A 29 4.34 -5.32 -8.27
N ASP A 30 5.01 -5.55 -7.14
CA ASP A 30 4.61 -6.51 -6.10
C ASP A 30 3.65 -5.95 -5.06
N ASN A 31 3.18 -4.70 -5.23
CA ASN A 31 1.98 -4.17 -4.58
C ASN A 31 0.76 -4.62 -5.40
N CYS A 32 -0.03 -5.54 -4.86
CA CYS A 32 -1.06 -6.30 -5.57
C CYS A 32 -2.51 -5.90 -5.23
N ALA A 33 -2.72 -4.89 -4.37
CA ALA A 33 -4.06 -4.50 -3.93
C ALA A 33 -4.61 -3.28 -4.67
N CYS A 34 -5.92 -3.23 -4.82
CA CYS A 34 -6.71 -2.05 -5.26
C CYS A 34 -6.17 -1.34 -6.52
N GLN A 35 -5.60 -2.08 -7.46
CA GLN A 35 -5.11 -1.56 -8.74
C GLN A 35 -5.74 -2.29 -9.90
N CYS A 36 -5.93 -1.60 -11.03
CA CYS A 36 -6.48 -2.19 -12.25
C CYS A 36 -5.63 -3.41 -12.68
N GLY A 37 -6.29 -4.53 -12.95
CA GLY A 37 -5.62 -5.79 -13.31
C GLY A 37 -4.86 -6.48 -12.18
N LYS A 38 -4.97 -6.00 -10.95
CA LYS A 38 -4.41 -6.63 -9.76
C LYS A 38 -5.51 -6.98 -8.75
N GLY A 39 -5.26 -7.97 -7.92
CA GLY A 39 -6.22 -8.48 -6.94
C GLY A 39 -5.65 -9.71 -6.25
N VAL A 40 -6.49 -10.46 -5.55
CA VAL A 40 -6.09 -11.66 -4.81
C VAL A 40 -5.43 -12.69 -5.73
N ASP A 41 -6.00 -12.91 -6.92
CA ASP A 41 -5.45 -13.89 -7.88
C ASP A 41 -4.06 -13.45 -8.40
N ASP A 42 -3.87 -12.15 -8.71
CA ASP A 42 -2.54 -11.64 -9.10
C ASP A 42 -1.54 -11.79 -7.93
N ALA A 43 -1.96 -11.49 -6.70
CA ALA A 43 -1.12 -11.66 -5.52
C ALA A 43 -0.68 -13.12 -5.32
N LEU A 44 -1.60 -14.07 -5.43
CA LEU A 44 -1.31 -15.50 -5.30
C LEU A 44 -0.39 -16.00 -6.45
N ASN A 45 -0.66 -15.58 -7.67
CA ASN A 45 0.18 -15.92 -8.82
C ASN A 45 1.60 -15.36 -8.66
N ARG A 46 1.73 -14.12 -8.21
CA ARG A 46 3.04 -13.51 -7.94
C ARG A 46 3.77 -14.18 -6.79
N MET A 47 3.05 -14.54 -5.72
CA MET A 47 3.61 -15.31 -4.62
C MET A 47 4.20 -16.63 -5.12
N ASN A 48 3.45 -17.39 -5.93
CA ASN A 48 3.93 -18.62 -6.52
C ASN A 48 5.18 -18.42 -7.38
N VAL A 49 5.23 -17.33 -8.17
CA VAL A 49 6.42 -16.99 -8.97
C VAL A 49 7.62 -16.70 -8.07
N HIS A 50 7.43 -15.94 -6.96
CA HIS A 50 8.52 -15.64 -6.02
C HIS A 50 9.00 -16.89 -5.29
N LEU A 51 8.10 -17.73 -4.79
CA LEU A 51 8.43 -19.00 -4.13
C LEU A 51 9.19 -19.92 -5.07
N ARG A 52 8.71 -20.09 -6.31
CA ARG A 52 9.36 -20.94 -7.31
C ARG A 52 10.78 -20.44 -7.67
N ARG A 53 10.93 -19.13 -7.91
CA ARG A 53 12.24 -18.53 -8.21
C ARG A 53 13.20 -18.65 -7.03
N TYR A 54 12.70 -18.47 -5.83
CA TYR A 54 13.48 -18.62 -4.61
C TYR A 54 13.94 -20.08 -4.45
N PHE A 55 13.02 -21.03 -4.57
CA PHE A 55 13.31 -22.46 -4.44
C PHE A 55 14.33 -22.97 -5.46
N LEU A 56 14.20 -22.54 -6.72
CA LEU A 56 15.15 -22.92 -7.78
C LEU A 56 16.59 -22.46 -7.48
N LYS A 57 16.76 -21.36 -6.74
CA LYS A 57 18.07 -20.81 -6.40
C LYS A 57 18.62 -21.32 -5.06
N ASN A 58 17.77 -21.46 -4.05
CA ASN A 58 18.18 -21.68 -2.67
C ASN A 58 17.67 -23.02 -2.09
N GLY A 59 16.89 -23.79 -2.86
CA GLY A 59 16.22 -25.00 -2.37
C GLY A 59 15.17 -24.66 -1.29
N SER A 60 15.01 -25.55 -0.33
CA SER A 60 14.09 -25.38 0.82
C SER A 60 14.70 -24.57 1.97
N ASN A 61 15.93 -24.07 1.83
CA ASN A 61 16.59 -23.29 2.88
C ASN A 61 16.13 -21.85 2.87
N GLY A 62 15.23 -21.45 3.78
CA GLY A 62 14.75 -20.08 3.89
C GLY A 62 13.60 -19.90 4.87
N TRP A 63 13.24 -18.64 5.05
CA TRP A 63 12.20 -18.18 5.96
C TRP A 63 11.17 -17.36 5.17
N VAL A 64 9.89 -17.55 5.53
CA VAL A 64 8.76 -16.87 4.87
C VAL A 64 7.86 -16.26 5.94
N PRO A 65 8.25 -15.12 6.55
CA PRO A 65 7.34 -14.41 7.44
C PRO A 65 6.17 -13.80 6.65
N LYS A 66 4.96 -14.04 7.15
CA LYS A 66 3.77 -13.28 6.81
C LYS A 66 3.58 -12.23 7.90
N CYS A 67 3.39 -10.99 7.49
CA CYS A 67 3.25 -9.83 8.36
C CYS A 67 1.95 -9.11 8.04
N ASP A 68 1.38 -8.49 9.07
CA ASP A 68 0.16 -7.70 9.01
C ASP A 68 0.35 -6.45 9.88
N ILE A 69 -0.13 -5.30 9.42
CA ILE A 69 -0.06 -4.06 10.18
C ILE A 69 -1.34 -3.91 10.99
N ARG A 70 -1.19 -4.05 12.31
CA ARG A 70 -2.33 -4.01 13.23
C ARG A 70 -3.07 -2.68 13.13
N HIS A 71 -4.40 -2.77 13.00
CA HIS A 71 -5.31 -1.61 12.96
C HIS A 71 -4.92 -0.52 11.94
N TYR A 72 -4.30 -0.90 10.80
CA TYR A 72 -3.69 0.01 9.85
C TYR A 72 -4.57 1.21 9.50
N PHE A 73 -5.77 1.00 8.97
CA PHE A 73 -6.70 2.08 8.63
C PHE A 73 -7.15 2.91 9.83
N ALA A 74 -7.31 2.27 11.00
CA ALA A 74 -7.80 2.95 12.19
C ALA A 74 -6.71 3.77 12.91
N GLU A 75 -5.44 3.42 12.70
CA GLU A 75 -4.32 4.05 13.40
C GLU A 75 -3.43 4.91 12.49
N THR A 76 -3.75 5.02 11.19
CA THR A 76 -3.00 5.90 10.26
C THR A 76 -3.23 7.38 10.61
N PRO A 77 -2.18 8.15 10.98
CA PRO A 77 -2.31 9.58 11.25
C PRO A 77 -2.66 10.36 9.98
N HIS A 78 -3.59 11.32 10.08
CA HIS A 78 -3.97 12.17 8.94
C HIS A 78 -2.78 12.92 8.35
N THR A 79 -1.84 13.36 9.19
CA THR A 79 -0.61 14.04 8.74
C THR A 79 0.25 13.16 7.83
N VAL A 80 0.38 11.87 8.15
CA VAL A 80 1.12 10.89 7.35
C VAL A 80 0.40 10.62 6.04
N ALA A 81 -0.92 10.40 6.10
CA ALA A 81 -1.76 10.17 4.94
C ALA A 81 -1.68 11.34 3.92
N LYS A 82 -1.85 12.58 4.41
CA LYS A 82 -1.74 13.80 3.59
C LYS A 82 -0.34 13.96 2.99
N ALA A 83 0.71 13.75 3.77
CA ALA A 83 2.08 13.83 3.28
C ALA A 83 2.36 12.81 2.16
N ALA A 84 1.88 11.58 2.30
CA ALA A 84 2.03 10.53 1.30
C ALA A 84 1.34 10.89 -0.03
N ILE A 85 0.15 11.47 0.04
CA ILE A 85 -0.59 11.94 -1.14
C ILE A 85 0.11 13.15 -1.79
N ARG A 86 0.43 14.18 -1.00
CA ARG A 86 1.07 15.41 -1.50
C ARG A 86 2.43 15.16 -2.16
N LYS A 87 3.17 14.17 -1.68
CA LYS A 87 4.45 13.76 -2.29
C LYS A 87 4.29 13.31 -3.75
N ARG A 88 3.10 12.82 -4.14
CA ARG A 88 2.83 12.17 -5.43
C ARG A 88 1.91 12.95 -6.34
N LEU A 89 1.16 13.92 -5.81
CA LEU A 89 0.28 14.79 -6.59
C LEU A 89 0.99 16.07 -7.01
N THR A 90 0.83 16.42 -8.29
CA THR A 90 1.27 17.71 -8.81
C THR A 90 0.18 18.78 -8.76
N ASP A 91 -1.09 18.35 -8.76
CA ASP A 91 -2.26 19.20 -8.71
C ASP A 91 -2.59 19.60 -7.26
N GLN A 92 -2.45 20.90 -6.96
CA GLN A 92 -2.65 21.44 -5.61
C GLN A 92 -4.14 21.43 -5.18
N ASP A 93 -5.06 21.63 -6.12
CA ASP A 93 -6.49 21.60 -5.84
C ASP A 93 -6.93 20.17 -5.50
N ALA A 94 -6.46 19.19 -6.27
CA ALA A 94 -6.71 17.77 -5.98
C ALA A 94 -6.12 17.35 -4.61
N ALA A 95 -4.94 17.85 -4.26
CA ALA A 95 -4.34 17.62 -2.95
C ALA A 95 -5.19 18.23 -1.83
N ALA A 96 -5.66 19.48 -2.00
CA ALA A 96 -6.52 20.14 -1.03
C ALA A 96 -7.87 19.41 -0.84
N TYR A 97 -8.50 18.97 -1.93
CA TYR A 97 -9.73 18.18 -1.83
C TYR A 97 -9.49 16.83 -1.14
N THR A 98 -8.37 16.18 -1.39
CA THR A 98 -8.02 14.93 -0.72
C THR A 98 -7.80 15.15 0.78
N ASP A 99 -7.12 16.22 1.16
CA ASP A 99 -6.97 16.61 2.57
C ASP A 99 -8.31 16.84 3.27
N MET A 100 -9.24 17.54 2.61
CA MET A 100 -10.60 17.74 3.14
C MET A 100 -11.34 16.41 3.35
N ILE A 101 -11.18 15.45 2.43
CA ILE A 101 -11.78 14.12 2.56
C ILE A 101 -11.17 13.38 3.76
N ILE A 102 -9.84 13.42 3.92
CA ILE A 102 -9.14 12.81 5.06
C ILE A 102 -9.63 13.43 6.38
N ASP A 103 -9.71 14.76 6.46
CA ASP A 103 -10.19 15.46 7.66
C ASP A 103 -11.65 15.16 7.99
N SER A 104 -12.46 14.82 6.99
CA SER A 104 -13.89 14.49 7.19
C SER A 104 -14.12 13.20 7.97
N PHE A 105 -13.09 12.35 8.13
CA PHE A 105 -13.19 11.15 8.97
C PHE A 105 -13.21 11.45 10.48
N GLY A 106 -12.83 12.68 10.86
CA GLY A 106 -12.84 13.16 12.24
C GLY A 106 -11.60 12.73 13.03
N GLY A 107 -11.24 13.52 14.04
CA GLY A 107 -10.01 13.29 14.80
C GLY A 107 -8.74 13.62 14.02
N GLU A 108 -7.61 13.10 14.48
CA GLU A 108 -6.30 13.27 13.85
C GLU A 108 -5.73 11.95 13.33
N VAL A 109 -6.42 10.85 13.61
CA VAL A 109 -6.01 9.47 13.33
C VAL A 109 -7.19 8.69 12.80
N GLY A 110 -6.93 7.83 11.86
CA GLY A 110 -7.91 6.91 11.28
C GLY A 110 -8.46 7.38 9.94
N ILE A 111 -8.36 6.50 8.97
CA ILE A 111 -8.90 6.69 7.61
C ILE A 111 -10.13 5.81 7.45
N GLY A 112 -11.26 6.42 7.07
CA GLY A 112 -12.53 5.71 6.97
C GLY A 112 -12.51 4.61 5.90
N LEU A 113 -13.03 3.45 6.26
CA LEU A 113 -13.17 2.32 5.34
C LEU A 113 -14.27 2.55 4.30
N GLY A 114 -14.09 1.96 3.10
CA GLY A 114 -15.12 1.90 2.06
C GLY A 114 -15.09 3.04 1.03
N SER A 115 -14.15 3.97 1.13
CA SER A 115 -13.88 4.98 0.09
C SER A 115 -12.70 4.54 -0.80
N GLN A 116 -12.80 4.78 -2.11
CA GLN A 116 -11.66 4.58 -3.02
C GLN A 116 -10.49 5.52 -2.69
N VAL A 117 -10.81 6.75 -2.24
CA VAL A 117 -9.79 7.70 -1.79
C VAL A 117 -9.04 7.16 -0.58
N SER A 118 -9.75 6.55 0.39
CA SER A 118 -9.09 5.89 1.52
C SER A 118 -8.15 4.77 1.08
N GLN A 119 -8.61 3.90 0.19
CA GLN A 119 -7.81 2.78 -0.30
C GLN A 119 -6.53 3.24 -1.01
N ILE A 120 -6.62 4.21 -1.93
CA ILE A 120 -5.45 4.73 -2.64
C ILE A 120 -4.50 5.48 -1.72
N THR A 121 -5.04 6.19 -0.72
CA THR A 121 -4.24 6.88 0.30
C THR A 121 -3.41 5.90 1.12
N GLU A 122 -4.03 4.84 1.62
CA GLU A 122 -3.35 3.80 2.40
C GLU A 122 -2.30 3.04 1.56
N LEU A 123 -2.57 2.79 0.29
CA LEU A 123 -1.54 2.25 -0.60
C LEU A 123 -0.35 3.19 -0.75
N ALA A 124 -0.60 4.51 -0.82
CA ALA A 124 0.43 5.52 -0.94
C ALA A 124 1.28 5.68 0.33
N VAL A 125 0.66 5.53 1.51
CA VAL A 125 1.38 5.57 2.81
C VAL A 125 2.45 4.48 2.88
N LEU A 126 2.15 3.26 2.46
CA LEU A 126 3.10 2.14 2.49
C LEU A 126 4.01 2.03 1.26
N ASP A 127 3.89 2.91 0.29
CA ASP A 127 4.74 2.87 -0.91
C ASP A 127 6.22 3.11 -0.56
N ASP A 128 6.51 3.99 0.39
CA ASP A 128 7.88 4.23 0.85
C ASP A 128 8.46 3.00 1.56
N LEU A 129 7.64 2.23 2.28
CA LEU A 129 8.04 0.94 2.85
C LEU A 129 8.34 -0.08 1.76
N ASP A 130 7.52 -0.15 0.71
CA ASP A 130 7.73 -1.03 -0.43
C ASP A 130 9.10 -0.78 -1.08
N HIS A 131 9.42 0.48 -1.35
CA HIS A 131 10.70 0.89 -1.91
C HIS A 131 11.86 0.62 -0.96
N PHE A 132 11.68 0.91 0.34
CA PHE A 132 12.71 0.62 1.33
C PHE A 132 13.06 -0.87 1.37
N ILE A 133 12.07 -1.75 1.41
CA ILE A 133 12.28 -3.21 1.41
C ILE A 133 12.97 -3.67 0.11
N LYS A 134 12.52 -3.18 -1.05
CA LYS A 134 13.06 -3.60 -2.35
C LYS A 134 14.43 -3.02 -2.66
N GLU A 135 14.65 -1.74 -2.39
CA GLU A 135 15.81 -0.99 -2.86
C GLU A 135 16.92 -0.89 -1.80
N ARG A 136 16.54 -0.62 -0.54
CA ARG A 136 17.51 -0.46 0.55
C ARG A 136 17.88 -1.80 1.18
N LEU A 137 16.89 -2.57 1.60
CA LEU A 137 17.12 -3.91 2.17
C LEU A 137 17.41 -4.96 1.09
N ARG A 138 17.11 -4.65 -0.17
CA ARG A 138 17.33 -5.53 -1.34
C ARG A 138 16.66 -6.90 -1.22
N ILE A 139 15.54 -6.97 -0.48
CA ILE A 139 14.74 -8.19 -0.36
C ILE A 139 13.92 -8.36 -1.64
N LYS A 140 14.43 -9.20 -2.56
CA LYS A 140 13.84 -9.40 -3.90
C LYS A 140 12.47 -10.05 -3.85
N HIS A 141 12.28 -10.99 -2.94
CA HIS A 141 11.06 -11.77 -2.80
C HIS A 141 10.18 -11.15 -1.70
N TYR A 142 9.46 -10.12 -2.08
CA TYR A 142 8.54 -9.35 -1.25
C TYR A 142 7.26 -9.09 -2.03
N ILE A 143 6.12 -9.27 -1.39
CA ILE A 143 4.79 -9.04 -1.95
C ILE A 143 3.92 -8.39 -0.88
N ARG A 144 3.13 -7.41 -1.27
CA ARG A 144 2.16 -6.76 -0.39
C ARG A 144 0.75 -6.77 -1.00
N TYR A 145 -0.23 -7.01 -0.14
CA TYR A 145 -1.65 -6.86 -0.41
C TYR A 145 -2.29 -6.03 0.69
N MET A 146 -2.50 -4.75 0.47
CA MET A 146 -2.85 -3.74 1.48
C MET A 146 -1.82 -3.70 2.61
N ASP A 147 -2.24 -4.01 3.82
CA ASP A 147 -1.46 -4.12 5.07
C ASP A 147 -0.80 -5.49 5.28
N ASP A 148 -1.30 -6.52 4.58
CA ASP A 148 -0.67 -7.86 4.54
C ASP A 148 0.56 -7.87 3.63
N PHE A 149 1.71 -8.35 4.12
CA PHE A 149 2.89 -8.54 3.27
C PHE A 149 3.70 -9.78 3.64
N VAL A 150 4.39 -10.30 2.65
CA VAL A 150 5.22 -11.50 2.77
C VAL A 150 6.62 -11.22 2.26
N LEU A 151 7.61 -11.63 3.04
CA LEU A 151 9.02 -11.61 2.67
C LEU A 151 9.55 -13.04 2.55
N ILE A 152 10.53 -13.27 1.66
CA ILE A 152 11.21 -14.57 1.55
C ILE A 152 12.72 -14.29 1.51
N HIS A 153 13.46 -14.83 2.46
CA HIS A 153 14.92 -14.68 2.52
C HIS A 153 15.57 -15.90 3.19
N ASN A 154 16.82 -16.21 2.81
CA ASN A 154 17.58 -17.32 3.42
C ASN A 154 18.25 -16.93 4.74
N ASP A 155 18.40 -15.64 5.01
CA ASP A 155 18.97 -15.11 6.22
C ASP A 155 17.87 -14.57 7.14
N LYS A 156 17.78 -15.17 8.34
CA LYS A 156 16.78 -14.82 9.36
C LYS A 156 17.04 -13.44 9.97
N ASP A 157 18.30 -13.06 10.12
CA ASP A 157 18.69 -11.81 10.78
C ASP A 157 18.34 -10.61 9.88
N VAL A 158 18.46 -10.77 8.55
CA VAL A 158 17.99 -9.78 7.58
C VAL A 158 16.49 -9.56 7.72
N LEU A 159 15.71 -10.64 7.83
CA LEU A 159 14.26 -10.54 8.03
C LEU A 159 13.90 -9.92 9.37
N GLN A 160 14.57 -10.30 10.45
CA GLN A 160 14.34 -9.72 11.77
C GLN A 160 14.68 -8.22 11.82
N THR A 161 15.72 -7.81 11.11
CA THR A 161 16.09 -6.39 10.98
C THR A 161 15.02 -5.64 10.20
N ALA A 162 14.52 -6.22 9.10
CA ALA A 162 13.46 -5.62 8.30
C ALA A 162 12.13 -5.44 9.07
N LEU A 163 11.86 -6.29 10.05
CA LEU A 163 10.62 -6.26 10.85
C LEU A 163 10.71 -5.37 12.11
N LYS A 164 11.88 -4.83 12.42
CA LYS A 164 12.09 -3.93 13.58
C LYS A 164 12.07 -2.45 13.20
N LEU A 165 11.96 -2.17 11.92
CA LEU A 165 11.93 -0.82 11.34
C LEU A 165 10.50 -0.34 11.12
#